data_4354b5afdbe4da8a47f3a1295e454041
#
_entry.id   4354b5afdbe4da8a47f3a1295e454041
#
_cell.length_a   1.000
_cell.length_b   1.000
_cell.length_c   1.000
_cell.angle_alpha   90.00
_cell.angle_beta   90.00
_cell.angle_gamma   90.00
#
_symmetry.space_group_name_H-M   'P 1'
#
loop_
_entity.id
_entity.type
_entity.pdbx_description
1 polymer ?
#
loop_
_entity_poly.entity_id
_entity_poly.type
_entity_poly.pdbx_seq_one_letter_code
_entity_poly.pdbx_strand_id
1 'polypeptide(L)'
;MQNYVGGYMDILVFSDSHGNIRNIQKALDCQIKKPDAILFLGDGLSSFQYLDFGGIPFYSVSGNCDGNFYGSLFTDDERIIELSGKRIMMTHGHKYDVKHTLTRLIYTAASRDVDILLYGHTHIAHECTLTEDNCEMPKLKKPLYIMNPGAIGSGGSSFGVISISRNGEILLSHGRV
;
A
#
# COMPACT_ATOMS: atom_id res chain seq x y z
N MET A 1 -16.96 4.58 15.63
CA MET A 1 -17.29 3.23 15.08
C MET A 1 -17.11 3.34 13.57
N GLN A 2 -16.15 2.59 13.01
CA GLN A 2 -16.00 2.52 11.55
C GLN A 2 -17.19 1.72 10.99
N ASN A 3 -17.93 2.33 10.05
CA ASN A 3 -19.09 1.70 9.43
C ASN A 3 -18.62 0.76 8.31
N TYR A 4 -18.55 -0.53 8.58
CA TYR A 4 -18.31 -1.57 7.56
C TYR A 4 -19.58 -1.80 6.75
N VAL A 5 -19.67 -1.27 5.55
CA VAL A 5 -20.72 -1.64 4.60
C VAL A 5 -20.33 -2.96 3.95
N GLY A 6 -21.09 -4.03 4.19
CA GLY A 6 -20.80 -5.37 3.65
C GLY A 6 -19.89 -6.26 4.51
N GLY A 7 -19.47 -5.84 5.72
CA GLY A 7 -18.66 -6.69 6.62
C GLY A 7 -17.14 -6.59 6.44
N TYR A 8 -16.65 -5.85 5.44
CA TYR A 8 -15.23 -5.63 5.15
C TYR A 8 -14.89 -4.14 5.15
N MET A 9 -13.64 -3.84 5.55
CA MET A 9 -12.98 -2.57 5.26
C MET A 9 -12.18 -2.75 3.97
N ASP A 10 -12.50 -2.00 2.92
CA ASP A 10 -11.80 -2.06 1.64
C ASP A 10 -10.88 -0.86 1.46
N ILE A 11 -9.61 -1.15 1.19
CA ILE A 11 -8.53 -0.19 1.08
C ILE A 11 -7.93 -0.29 -0.32
N LEU A 12 -7.84 0.83 -1.05
CA LEU A 12 -7.11 0.89 -2.31
C LEU A 12 -5.66 1.28 -2.06
N VAL A 13 -4.75 0.59 -2.73
CA VAL A 13 -3.31 0.82 -2.64
C VAL A 13 -2.77 1.18 -4.01
N PHE A 14 -2.11 2.34 -4.10
CA PHE A 14 -1.47 2.82 -5.31
C PHE A 14 0.02 3.05 -5.10
N SER A 15 0.82 2.94 -6.15
CA SER A 15 2.23 3.30 -6.20
C SER A 15 2.62 3.75 -7.60
N ASP A 16 3.72 4.49 -7.70
CA ASP A 16 4.40 4.76 -8.97
C ASP A 16 3.47 5.35 -10.03
N SER A 17 2.74 6.41 -9.66
CA SER A 17 1.84 7.11 -10.57
C SER A 17 2.58 7.99 -11.58
N HIS A 18 3.75 8.50 -11.21
CA HIS A 18 4.55 9.39 -12.04
C HIS A 18 3.72 10.50 -12.72
N GLY A 19 2.74 11.03 -12.00
CA GLY A 19 1.87 12.08 -12.47
C GLY A 19 0.62 11.65 -13.25
N ASN A 20 0.41 10.35 -13.45
CA ASN A 20 -0.77 9.85 -14.17
C ASN A 20 -2.00 9.75 -13.23
N ILE A 21 -2.63 10.89 -12.98
CA ILE A 21 -3.85 10.97 -12.15
C ILE A 21 -5.07 10.32 -12.83
N ARG A 22 -5.07 10.22 -14.16
CA ARG A 22 -6.21 9.65 -14.91
C ARG A 22 -6.44 8.18 -14.57
N ASN A 23 -5.37 7.41 -14.41
CA ASN A 23 -5.49 6.00 -14.05
C ASN A 23 -5.96 5.82 -12.60
N ILE A 24 -5.52 6.70 -11.69
CA ILE A 24 -6.03 6.71 -10.31
C ILE A 24 -7.53 7.00 -10.31
N GLN A 25 -7.98 8.03 -11.05
CA GLN A 25 -9.40 8.35 -11.16
C GLN A 25 -10.21 7.18 -11.73
N LYS A 26 -9.74 6.55 -12.81
CA LYS A 26 -10.39 5.34 -13.36
C LYS A 26 -10.48 4.21 -12.33
N ALA A 27 -9.41 3.96 -11.56
CA ALA A 27 -9.42 2.93 -10.53
C ALA A 27 -10.46 3.23 -9.44
N LEU A 28 -10.64 4.50 -9.06
CA LEU A 28 -11.68 4.94 -8.14
C LEU A 28 -13.08 4.77 -8.73
N ASP A 29 -13.27 5.17 -9.98
CA ASP A 29 -14.57 5.12 -10.67
C ASP A 29 -15.04 3.68 -10.94
N CYS A 30 -14.09 2.73 -11.07
CA CYS A 30 -14.41 1.30 -11.27
C CYS A 30 -14.87 0.60 -9.97
N GLN A 31 -14.76 1.24 -8.81
CA GLN A 31 -15.18 0.61 -7.56
C GLN A 31 -16.71 0.58 -7.44
N ILE A 32 -17.28 -0.59 -7.11
CA ILE A 32 -18.73 -0.74 -6.88
C ILE A 32 -19.17 0.06 -5.66
N LYS A 33 -18.32 0.13 -4.64
CA LYS A 33 -18.53 0.97 -3.46
C LYS A 33 -17.30 1.86 -3.22
N LYS A 34 -17.52 2.99 -2.57
CA LYS A 34 -16.46 3.89 -2.13
C LYS A 34 -15.50 3.14 -1.19
N PRO A 35 -14.17 3.18 -1.42
CA PRO A 35 -13.22 2.57 -0.51
C PRO A 35 -13.22 3.29 0.85
N ASP A 36 -12.86 2.56 1.89
CA ASP A 36 -12.80 3.08 3.26
C ASP A 36 -11.48 3.83 3.53
N ALA A 37 -10.43 3.57 2.76
CA ALA A 37 -9.17 4.30 2.78
C ALA A 37 -8.42 4.18 1.45
N ILE A 38 -7.51 5.12 1.20
CA ILE A 38 -6.58 5.11 0.07
C ILE A 38 -5.16 5.23 0.61
N LEU A 39 -4.27 4.33 0.15
CA LEU A 39 -2.85 4.33 0.48
C LEU A 39 -2.03 4.59 -0.78
N PHE A 40 -1.00 5.45 -0.67
CA PHE A 40 -0.08 5.74 -1.77
C PHE A 40 1.37 5.51 -1.33
N LEU A 41 2.10 4.71 -2.10
CA LEU A 41 3.43 4.24 -1.75
C LEU A 41 4.57 5.02 -2.43
N GLY A 42 4.28 6.23 -2.91
CA GLY A 42 5.30 7.13 -3.47
C GLY A 42 5.46 7.09 -4.99
N ASP A 43 6.31 7.99 -5.48
CA ASP A 43 6.59 8.31 -6.86
C ASP A 43 5.38 8.88 -7.61
N GLY A 44 5.09 10.16 -7.28
CA GLY A 44 4.03 10.95 -7.92
C GLY A 44 3.11 11.68 -6.94
N LEU A 45 3.51 11.87 -5.69
CA LEU A 45 2.74 12.54 -4.63
C LEU A 45 2.22 13.92 -5.04
N SER A 46 3.01 14.72 -5.76
CA SER A 46 2.63 16.06 -6.19
C SER A 46 1.33 16.09 -7.02
N SER A 47 0.98 14.98 -7.66
CA SER A 47 -0.23 14.88 -8.47
C SER A 47 -1.49 14.72 -7.64
N PHE A 48 -1.38 14.21 -6.42
CA PHE A 48 -2.53 13.92 -5.55
C PHE A 48 -3.25 15.18 -5.04
N GLN A 49 -2.57 16.34 -5.05
CA GLN A 49 -3.21 17.62 -4.72
C GLN A 49 -4.35 18.02 -5.69
N TYR A 50 -4.38 17.40 -6.88
CA TYR A 50 -5.41 17.64 -7.88
C TYR A 50 -6.57 16.63 -7.86
N LEU A 51 -6.54 15.67 -6.92
CA LEU A 51 -7.58 14.67 -6.75
C LEU A 51 -8.46 14.99 -5.55
N ASP A 52 -9.77 14.96 -5.75
CA ASP A 52 -10.73 15.01 -4.65
C ASP A 52 -11.15 13.58 -4.30
N PHE A 53 -10.79 13.14 -3.11
CA PHE A 53 -11.18 11.82 -2.59
C PHE A 53 -12.54 11.84 -1.88
N GLY A 54 -13.25 12.98 -1.87
CA GLY A 54 -14.58 13.08 -1.28
C GLY A 54 -14.61 12.67 0.20
N GLY A 55 -13.58 13.04 0.97
CA GLY A 55 -13.46 12.74 2.40
C GLY A 55 -12.99 11.31 2.73
N ILE A 56 -12.53 10.51 1.75
CA ILE A 56 -11.87 9.23 2.04
C ILE A 56 -10.54 9.50 2.74
N PRO A 57 -10.22 8.82 3.86
CA PRO A 57 -8.91 8.88 4.50
C PRO A 57 -7.79 8.53 3.52
N PHE A 58 -6.78 9.40 3.41
CA PHE A 58 -5.63 9.24 2.54
C PHE A 58 -4.34 9.21 3.36
N TYR A 59 -3.52 8.19 3.11
CA TYR A 59 -2.21 8.02 3.73
C TYR A 59 -1.16 7.82 2.65
N SER A 60 0.01 8.44 2.82
CA SER A 60 1.07 8.34 1.83
C SER A 60 2.46 8.25 2.46
N VAL A 61 3.40 7.77 1.66
CA VAL A 61 4.84 7.85 1.88
C VAL A 61 5.52 8.40 0.63
N SER A 62 6.72 8.96 0.77
CA SER A 62 7.50 9.49 -0.36
C SER A 62 8.26 8.39 -1.09
N GLY A 63 8.34 8.51 -2.41
CA GLY A 63 9.24 7.72 -3.25
C GLY A 63 10.53 8.48 -3.59
N ASN A 64 11.44 7.84 -4.33
CA ASN A 64 12.69 8.46 -4.74
C ASN A 64 12.53 9.57 -5.79
N CYS A 65 11.40 9.59 -6.51
CA CYS A 65 11.09 10.63 -7.50
C CYS A 65 10.27 11.80 -6.92
N ASP A 66 9.82 11.72 -5.65
CA ASP A 66 9.00 12.78 -5.06
C ASP A 66 9.80 14.00 -4.60
N GLY A 67 11.13 13.85 -4.44
CA GLY A 67 12.04 14.93 -4.05
C GLY A 67 11.68 15.58 -2.72
N ASN A 68 12.41 16.63 -2.35
CA ASN A 68 12.06 17.51 -1.20
C ASN A 68 10.96 18.51 -1.58
N PHE A 69 9.98 18.09 -2.35
CA PHE A 69 8.95 18.97 -2.89
C PHE A 69 7.92 19.30 -1.80
N TYR A 70 7.95 20.57 -1.37
CA TYR A 70 6.92 21.29 -0.63
C TYR A 70 6.46 20.76 0.73
N GLY A 71 7.11 21.28 1.77
CA GLY A 71 6.51 21.39 3.11
C GLY A 71 6.26 20.05 3.80
N SER A 72 6.26 20.06 5.06
CA SER A 72 6.22 18.98 6.05
C SER A 72 5.08 17.95 5.93
N LEU A 73 4.27 17.96 4.90
CA LEU A 73 3.13 17.05 4.75
C LEU A 73 3.48 15.68 4.12
N PHE A 74 4.68 15.53 3.48
CA PHE A 74 4.99 14.36 2.65
C PHE A 74 6.45 13.91 2.77
N THR A 75 7.02 13.93 3.96
CA THR A 75 8.45 13.65 4.16
C THR A 75 8.76 12.26 4.68
N ASP A 76 7.76 11.49 5.05
CA ASP A 76 7.99 10.15 5.58
C ASP A 76 8.27 9.17 4.44
N ASP A 77 9.48 8.57 4.41
CA ASP A 77 9.81 7.48 3.47
C ASP A 77 9.19 6.15 3.90
N GLU A 78 8.73 6.11 5.14
CA GLU A 78 8.16 4.95 5.79
C GLU A 78 7.15 5.37 6.85
N ARG A 79 6.05 4.64 6.94
CA ARG A 79 5.01 4.90 7.91
C ARG A 79 4.35 3.61 8.38
N ILE A 80 4.00 3.53 9.65
CA ILE A 80 3.13 2.48 10.18
C ILE A 80 1.82 3.14 10.60
N ILE A 81 0.72 2.65 10.07
CA ILE A 81 -0.64 3.06 10.39
C ILE A 81 -1.42 1.90 10.96
N GLU A 82 -2.51 2.19 11.64
CA GLU A 82 -3.43 1.17 12.15
C GLU A 82 -4.81 1.37 11.52
N LEU A 83 -5.29 0.36 10.79
CA LEU A 83 -6.62 0.33 10.19
C LEU A 83 -7.28 -0.99 10.53
N SER A 84 -8.51 -0.93 11.02
CA SER A 84 -9.27 -2.13 11.42
C SER A 84 -8.53 -3.07 12.38
N GLY A 85 -7.72 -2.51 13.30
CA GLY A 85 -6.92 -3.27 14.25
C GLY A 85 -5.72 -4.00 13.62
N LYS A 86 -5.36 -3.69 12.35
CA LYS A 86 -4.17 -4.21 11.67
C LYS A 86 -3.11 -3.13 11.55
N ARG A 87 -1.87 -3.50 11.86
CA ARG A 87 -0.68 -2.65 11.71
C ARG A 87 -0.16 -2.79 10.29
N ILE A 88 -0.24 -1.70 9.53
CA ILE A 88 0.14 -1.66 8.11
C ILE A 88 1.40 -0.81 7.98
N MET A 89 2.51 -1.41 7.56
CA MET A 89 3.73 -0.71 7.22
C MET A 89 3.70 -0.33 5.75
N MET A 90 3.90 0.95 5.47
CA MET A 90 3.98 1.53 4.13
C MET A 90 5.38 2.05 3.89
N THR A 91 5.96 1.74 2.74
CA THR A 91 7.22 2.33 2.26
C THR A 91 7.25 2.28 0.74
N HIS A 92 7.98 3.21 0.12
CA HIS A 92 8.23 3.06 -1.32
C HIS A 92 9.19 1.89 -1.62
N GLY A 93 10.14 1.63 -0.72
CA GLY A 93 11.03 0.48 -0.83
C GLY A 93 12.43 0.78 -1.38
N HIS A 94 12.68 1.94 -2.00
CA HIS A 94 13.99 2.30 -2.58
C HIS A 94 15.14 2.26 -1.56
N LYS A 95 14.87 2.61 -0.29
CA LYS A 95 15.86 2.52 0.81
C LYS A 95 16.12 1.10 1.31
N TYR A 96 15.30 0.14 0.90
CA TYR A 96 15.38 -1.26 1.28
C TYR A 96 15.96 -2.17 0.20
N ASP A 97 16.34 -1.62 -0.96
CA ASP A 97 16.89 -2.35 -2.10
C ASP A 97 15.93 -3.44 -2.65
N VAL A 98 14.62 -3.14 -2.65
CA VAL A 98 13.57 -4.11 -3.00
C VAL A 98 13.61 -4.60 -4.45
N LYS A 99 14.40 -3.96 -5.32
CA LYS A 99 14.66 -4.44 -6.70
C LYS A 99 15.50 -5.70 -6.74
N HIS A 100 16.31 -5.96 -5.70
CA HIS A 100 17.19 -7.12 -5.61
C HIS A 100 16.68 -8.13 -4.59
N THR A 101 16.20 -7.70 -3.43
CA THR A 101 15.73 -8.60 -2.38
C THR A 101 14.75 -7.93 -1.42
N LEU A 102 13.80 -8.69 -0.91
CA LEU A 102 12.86 -8.23 0.12
C LEU A 102 13.35 -8.53 1.55
N THR A 103 14.47 -9.23 1.70
CA THR A 103 14.94 -9.75 2.99
C THR A 103 14.98 -8.67 4.07
N ARG A 104 15.68 -7.55 3.82
CA ARG A 104 15.82 -6.45 4.79
C ARG A 104 14.47 -5.84 5.16
N LEU A 105 13.60 -5.66 4.18
CA LEU A 105 12.28 -5.07 4.37
C LEU A 105 11.39 -5.98 5.22
N ILE A 106 11.37 -7.29 4.92
CA ILE A 106 10.61 -8.29 5.66
C ILE A 106 11.09 -8.37 7.12
N TYR A 107 12.42 -8.40 7.36
CA TYR A 107 12.97 -8.38 8.72
C TYR A 107 12.53 -7.14 9.50
N THR A 108 12.51 -5.98 8.85
CA THR A 108 12.07 -4.74 9.47
C THR A 108 10.60 -4.80 9.86
N ALA A 109 9.73 -5.27 8.96
CA ALA A 109 8.30 -5.42 9.22
C ALA A 109 8.02 -6.42 10.37
N ALA A 110 8.68 -7.59 10.33
CA ALA A 110 8.54 -8.61 11.37
C ALA A 110 9.01 -8.11 12.75
N SER A 111 10.12 -7.37 12.82
CA SER A 111 10.64 -6.81 14.08
C SER A 111 9.72 -5.76 14.70
N ARG A 112 8.86 -5.14 13.90
CA ARG A 112 7.92 -4.09 14.32
C ARG A 112 6.49 -4.60 14.52
N ASP A 113 6.30 -5.90 14.50
CA ASP A 113 4.99 -6.55 14.71
C ASP A 113 3.92 -6.06 13.72
N VAL A 114 4.29 -5.99 12.44
CA VAL A 114 3.42 -5.56 11.33
C VAL A 114 2.57 -6.73 10.85
N ASP A 115 1.30 -6.46 10.50
CA ASP A 115 0.40 -7.45 9.89
C ASP A 115 0.47 -7.41 8.36
N ILE A 116 0.54 -6.20 7.79
CA ILE A 116 0.55 -5.98 6.34
C ILE A 116 1.74 -5.09 5.98
N LEU A 117 2.57 -5.56 5.07
CA LEU A 117 3.72 -4.85 4.51
C LEU A 117 3.42 -4.42 3.08
N LEU A 118 3.47 -3.12 2.82
CA LEU A 118 3.24 -2.53 1.50
C LEU A 118 4.50 -1.85 0.99
N TYR A 119 4.85 -2.13 -0.27
CA TYR A 119 5.99 -1.50 -0.94
C TYR A 119 5.72 -1.26 -2.43
N GLY A 120 6.41 -0.30 -3.05
CA GLY A 120 6.34 0.06 -4.47
C GLY A 120 7.67 -0.15 -5.21
N HIS A 121 8.08 0.84 -5.99
CA HIS A 121 9.40 0.99 -6.62
C HIS A 121 9.77 -0.02 -7.71
N THR A 122 9.34 -1.29 -7.63
CA THR A 122 9.66 -2.30 -8.63
C THR A 122 8.79 -2.21 -9.87
N HIS A 123 7.65 -1.51 -9.78
CA HIS A 123 6.58 -1.44 -10.78
C HIS A 123 5.92 -2.80 -11.10
N ILE A 124 6.22 -3.84 -10.36
CA ILE A 124 5.72 -5.20 -10.57
C ILE A 124 4.71 -5.54 -9.48
N ALA A 125 3.48 -5.84 -9.88
CA ALA A 125 2.46 -6.31 -8.96
C ALA A 125 2.88 -7.64 -8.34
N HIS A 126 2.83 -7.72 -7.01
CA HIS A 126 3.25 -8.90 -6.26
C HIS A 126 2.46 -8.99 -4.96
N GLU A 127 2.05 -10.20 -4.60
CA GLU A 127 1.49 -10.48 -3.29
C GLU A 127 1.93 -11.84 -2.78
N CYS A 128 2.16 -11.94 -1.47
CA CYS A 128 2.40 -13.22 -0.80
C CYS A 128 2.06 -13.11 0.68
N THR A 129 1.89 -14.25 1.31
CA THR A 129 1.73 -14.36 2.78
C THR A 129 2.85 -15.21 3.31
N LEU A 130 3.63 -14.66 4.25
CA LEU A 130 4.65 -15.40 4.98
C LEU A 130 4.07 -15.92 6.30
N THR A 131 4.34 -17.19 6.58
CA THR A 131 3.98 -17.89 7.81
C THR A 131 5.20 -18.62 8.35
N GLU A 132 5.12 -19.17 9.54
CA GLU A 132 6.21 -20.00 10.09
C GLU A 132 6.54 -21.20 9.20
N ASP A 133 5.55 -21.73 8.46
CA ASP A 133 5.70 -22.94 7.64
C ASP A 133 6.41 -22.67 6.30
N ASN A 134 6.33 -21.45 5.77
CA ASN A 134 6.86 -21.12 4.43
C ASN A 134 7.98 -20.10 4.43
N CYS A 135 8.48 -19.72 5.60
CA CYS A 135 9.52 -18.72 5.74
C CYS A 135 10.63 -19.21 6.68
N GLU A 136 11.85 -19.34 6.16
CA GLU A 136 13.04 -19.70 6.95
C GLU A 136 13.55 -18.57 7.86
N MET A 137 12.87 -17.43 7.86
CA MET A 137 13.26 -16.28 8.68
C MET A 137 12.92 -16.50 10.13
N PRO A 138 13.79 -16.05 11.07
CA PRO A 138 13.56 -16.27 12.48
C PRO A 138 12.27 -15.61 12.97
N LYS A 139 11.31 -16.45 13.33
CA LYS A 139 10.15 -16.18 14.18
C LYS A 139 9.26 -15.02 13.72
N LEU A 140 8.53 -15.23 12.65
CA LEU A 140 7.28 -14.52 12.45
C LEU A 140 6.35 -14.93 13.61
N LYS A 141 5.99 -14.00 14.46
CA LYS A 141 5.03 -14.25 15.58
C LYS A 141 3.60 -14.44 15.08
N LYS A 142 3.33 -14.06 13.84
CA LYS A 142 2.04 -14.07 13.16
C LYS A 142 2.25 -14.04 11.65
N PRO A 143 1.26 -14.38 10.82
CA PRO A 143 1.34 -14.23 9.38
C PRO A 143 1.64 -12.78 8.99
N LEU A 144 2.56 -12.57 8.03
CA LEU A 144 2.87 -11.29 7.42
C LEU A 144 2.36 -11.28 5.98
N TYR A 145 1.37 -10.43 5.71
CA TYR A 145 0.81 -10.21 4.38
C TYR A 145 1.65 -9.16 3.66
N ILE A 146 2.10 -9.45 2.45
CA ILE A 146 3.00 -8.57 1.69
C ILE A 146 2.35 -8.23 0.35
N MET A 147 2.34 -6.94 -0.03
CA MET A 147 1.83 -6.52 -1.32
C MET A 147 2.70 -5.41 -1.93
N ASN A 148 2.91 -5.52 -3.23
CA ASN A 148 3.27 -4.43 -4.11
C ASN A 148 2.12 -4.23 -5.11
N PRO A 149 1.48 -3.06 -5.18
CA PRO A 149 0.34 -2.83 -6.08
C PRO A 149 0.75 -2.79 -7.57
N GLY A 150 2.06 -2.79 -7.87
CA GLY A 150 2.60 -2.46 -9.18
C GLY A 150 2.58 -0.95 -9.42
N ALA A 151 2.67 -0.53 -10.68
CA ALA A 151 2.62 0.87 -11.06
C ALA A 151 1.23 1.23 -11.62
N ILE A 152 0.62 2.29 -11.08
CA ILE A 152 -0.64 2.84 -11.63
C ILE A 152 -0.37 3.80 -12.79
N GLY A 153 0.87 4.24 -12.97
CA GLY A 153 1.30 5.17 -14.01
C GLY A 153 1.53 4.53 -15.36
N SER A 154 2.75 4.59 -15.85
CA SER A 154 3.15 4.02 -17.14
C SER A 154 3.53 2.55 -17.04
N GLY A 155 3.07 1.72 -17.98
CA GLY A 155 3.56 0.35 -18.21
C GLY A 155 2.80 -0.78 -17.52
N GLY A 156 1.83 -0.52 -16.65
CA GLY A 156 1.14 -1.61 -15.97
C GLY A 156 -0.30 -1.32 -15.60
N SER A 157 -0.62 -0.09 -15.22
CA SER A 157 -1.96 0.37 -14.81
C SER A 157 -2.61 -0.52 -13.73
N SER A 158 -1.80 -1.04 -12.79
CA SER A 158 -2.27 -1.90 -11.71
C SER A 158 -2.39 -1.14 -10.40
N PHE A 159 -3.25 -1.64 -9.53
CA PHE A 159 -3.44 -1.17 -8.16
C PHE A 159 -3.75 -2.35 -7.24
N GLY A 160 -3.51 -2.17 -5.94
CA GLY A 160 -3.83 -3.17 -4.92
C GLY A 160 -5.19 -2.90 -4.28
N VAL A 161 -5.83 -3.98 -3.83
CA VAL A 161 -7.01 -3.95 -2.98
C VAL A 161 -6.75 -4.80 -1.75
N ILE A 162 -6.97 -4.23 -0.58
CA ILE A 162 -6.92 -4.95 0.70
C ILE A 162 -8.32 -4.94 1.28
N SER A 163 -8.87 -6.13 1.57
CA SER A 163 -10.13 -6.27 2.27
C SER A 163 -9.89 -6.90 3.64
N ILE A 164 -10.30 -6.21 4.70
CA ILE A 164 -10.17 -6.68 6.09
C ILE A 164 -11.56 -6.95 6.64
N SER A 165 -11.85 -8.22 6.98
CA SER A 165 -13.13 -8.62 7.55
C SER A 165 -13.25 -8.17 9.02
N ARG A 166 -14.48 -8.19 9.55
CA ARG A 166 -14.73 -7.94 10.99
C ARG A 166 -14.03 -8.95 11.91
N ASN A 167 -13.77 -10.15 11.40
CA ASN A 167 -13.05 -11.21 12.15
C ASN A 167 -11.53 -11.05 12.04
N GLY A 168 -11.06 -10.02 11.31
CA GLY A 168 -9.63 -9.73 11.12
C GLY A 168 -8.96 -10.56 10.03
N GLU A 169 -9.71 -11.26 9.17
CA GLU A 169 -9.18 -11.91 7.98
C GLU A 169 -8.75 -10.86 6.95
N ILE A 170 -7.62 -11.11 6.30
CA ILE A 170 -7.03 -10.21 5.31
C ILE A 170 -7.05 -10.91 3.95
N LEU A 171 -7.61 -10.24 2.96
CA LEU A 171 -7.55 -10.64 1.56
C LEU A 171 -6.79 -9.57 0.78
N LEU A 172 -5.79 -9.99 0.02
CA LEU A 172 -5.04 -9.16 -0.93
C LEU A 172 -5.48 -9.51 -2.35
N SER A 173 -5.59 -8.52 -3.20
CA SER A 173 -5.84 -8.72 -4.63
C SER A 173 -5.36 -7.53 -5.46
N HIS A 174 -5.25 -7.71 -6.78
CA HIS A 174 -4.87 -6.66 -7.71
C HIS A 174 -5.99 -6.34 -8.70
N GLY A 175 -6.17 -5.04 -8.99
CA GLY A 175 -7.00 -4.54 -10.08
C GLY A 175 -6.15 -3.93 -11.20
N ARG A 176 -6.77 -3.69 -12.35
CA ARG A 176 -6.18 -2.98 -13.50
C ARG A 176 -7.17 -2.00 -14.11
N VAL A 177 -6.67 -0.89 -14.69
CA VAL A 177 -7.43 0.15 -15.39
C VAL A 177 -6.96 0.32 -16.82
#